data_5af83e0ecca217a12caf17fde00472dd
#
_entry.id   5af83e0ecca217a12caf17fde00472dd
#
_cell.length_a   1.000
_cell.length_b   1.000
_cell.length_c   1.000
_cell.angle_alpha   90.00
_cell.angle_beta   90.00
_cell.angle_gamma   90.00
#
_symmetry.space_group_name_H-M   'P 1'
#
loop_
_entity.id
_entity.type
_entity.pdbx_description
1 polymer ?
#
loop_
_entity_poly.entity_id
_entity_poly.type
_entity_poly.pdbx_seq_one_letter_code
_entity_poly.pdbx_strand_id
1 'polypeptide(L)'
;MLNIAFDLKNQIISDLESSSNLEKISYENLLIMGMGGSGVAGDVMKVLSNEITDKNIIVHKDYSIPKQFLKFRPLCLFISYSGNTEETLSGISDAKKNNLDWIVISSGGKLIDIAQEEGKEYIKIPSGLQPRAAFGYLTLAISRILDIVEGSDYVSQLNEASSYLNKLTKEAEDSDINKLSLDICESINKKTVIIYSGTNMSKVVSSRWKTQINENAKSKAFVGYLPAVSYTHLRAHETEEN
;
A
#
# COMPACT_ATOMS: atom_id res chain seq x y z
N MET A 1 -4.49 14.41 12.93
CA MET A 1 -3.72 13.18 12.59
C MET A 1 -4.18 11.99 13.41
N LEU A 2 -4.24 12.07 14.76
CA LEU A 2 -4.67 10.95 15.59
C LEU A 2 -6.07 10.44 15.22
N ASN A 3 -7.05 11.34 15.07
CA ASN A 3 -8.40 10.99 14.64
C ASN A 3 -8.43 10.24 13.30
N ILE A 4 -7.54 10.58 12.36
CA ILE A 4 -7.45 9.88 11.07
C ILE A 4 -6.86 8.47 11.25
N ALA A 5 -5.90 8.30 12.18
CA ALA A 5 -5.37 6.97 12.48
C ALA A 5 -6.44 6.07 13.10
N PHE A 6 -7.25 6.61 14.01
CA PHE A 6 -8.40 5.90 14.59
C PHE A 6 -9.52 5.62 13.58
N ASP A 7 -9.60 6.39 12.50
CA ASP A 7 -10.58 6.19 11.43
C ASP A 7 -10.23 5.06 10.45
N LEU A 8 -9.04 4.47 10.56
CA LEU A 8 -8.63 3.36 9.69
C LEU A 8 -9.68 2.23 9.63
N LYS A 9 -10.30 1.90 10.77
CA LYS A 9 -11.36 0.92 10.88
C LYS A 9 -12.57 1.21 9.98
N ASN A 10 -12.91 2.49 9.80
CA ASN A 10 -14.01 2.93 8.94
C ASN A 10 -13.57 3.00 7.48
N GLN A 11 -12.32 3.40 7.22
CA GLN A 11 -11.80 3.48 5.85
C GLN A 11 -11.83 2.13 5.14
N ILE A 12 -11.47 1.05 5.83
CA ILE A 12 -11.37 -0.30 5.25
C ILE A 12 -12.72 -0.97 4.97
N ILE A 13 -13.83 -0.36 5.40
CA ILE A 13 -15.20 -0.84 5.16
C ILE A 13 -16.09 0.20 4.50
N SER A 14 -15.51 1.30 4.03
CA SER A 14 -16.26 2.41 3.42
C SER A 14 -16.92 1.99 2.12
N ASP A 15 -17.98 2.70 1.76
CA ASP A 15 -18.47 2.64 0.40
C ASP A 15 -17.60 3.51 -0.52
N LEU A 16 -17.21 2.96 -1.68
CA LEU A 16 -16.35 3.63 -2.66
C LEU A 16 -17.08 3.73 -4.00
N GLU A 17 -17.02 4.90 -4.60
CA GLU A 17 -17.53 5.11 -5.96
C GLU A 17 -16.68 4.29 -6.96
N SER A 18 -17.30 3.51 -7.82
CA SER A 18 -16.64 2.75 -8.87
C SER A 18 -17.36 2.94 -10.20
N SER A 19 -16.62 2.77 -11.30
CA SER A 19 -17.23 2.58 -12.61
C SER A 19 -18.18 1.37 -12.56
N SER A 20 -19.26 1.42 -13.33
CA SER A 20 -20.34 0.42 -13.27
C SER A 20 -19.95 -0.96 -13.84
N ASN A 21 -18.77 -1.09 -14.44
CA ASN A 21 -18.39 -2.23 -15.28
C ASN A 21 -17.11 -2.93 -14.79
N LEU A 22 -16.83 -2.94 -13.48
CA LEU A 22 -15.77 -3.79 -12.96
C LEU A 22 -16.14 -5.27 -13.25
N GLU A 23 -15.73 -5.74 -14.42
CA GLU A 23 -15.97 -7.10 -14.87
C GLU A 23 -14.81 -8.01 -14.49
N LYS A 24 -15.07 -9.30 -14.50
CA LYS A 24 -14.05 -10.32 -14.30
C LYS A 24 -13.03 -10.30 -15.44
N ILE A 25 -11.86 -9.70 -15.20
CA ILE A 25 -10.75 -9.68 -16.12
C ILE A 25 -9.84 -10.88 -15.80
N SER A 26 -9.63 -11.75 -16.76
CA SER A 26 -8.68 -12.86 -16.60
C SER A 26 -7.25 -12.35 -16.71
N TYR A 27 -6.40 -12.67 -15.75
CA TYR A 27 -4.98 -12.32 -15.76
C TYR A 27 -4.13 -13.38 -15.05
N GLU A 28 -2.88 -13.47 -15.41
CA GLU A 28 -1.87 -14.31 -14.75
C GLU A 28 -0.88 -13.45 -13.92
N ASN A 29 -0.68 -12.21 -14.34
CA ASN A 29 0.24 -11.29 -13.72
C ASN A 29 -0.48 -9.97 -13.41
N LEU A 30 -0.32 -9.45 -12.22
CA LEU A 30 -0.83 -8.16 -11.77
C LEU A 30 0.34 -7.21 -11.53
N LEU A 31 0.30 -6.04 -12.14
CA LEU A 31 1.26 -4.98 -11.90
C LEU A 31 0.59 -3.82 -11.16
N ILE A 32 0.97 -3.61 -9.92
CA ILE A 32 0.51 -2.47 -9.13
C ILE A 32 1.54 -1.35 -9.23
N MET A 33 1.16 -0.22 -9.79
CA MET A 33 2.01 0.97 -9.86
C MET A 33 1.46 2.07 -8.95
N GLY A 34 2.28 2.48 -7.97
CA GLY A 34 1.91 3.55 -7.04
C GLY A 34 3.09 3.98 -6.18
N MET A 35 3.18 5.27 -5.88
CA MET A 35 4.26 5.87 -5.11
C MET A 35 3.86 6.08 -3.65
N GLY A 36 4.83 6.17 -2.74
CA GLY A 36 4.62 6.52 -1.34
C GLY A 36 3.52 5.69 -0.66
N GLY A 37 2.53 6.36 -0.10
CA GLY A 37 1.38 5.72 0.57
C GLY A 37 0.56 4.81 -0.35
N SER A 38 0.42 5.16 -1.63
CA SER A 38 -0.27 4.33 -2.63
C SER A 38 0.50 3.03 -2.89
N GLY A 39 1.83 3.09 -2.96
CA GLY A 39 2.66 1.90 -3.14
C GLY A 39 2.65 0.96 -1.93
N VAL A 40 2.50 1.48 -0.71
CA VAL A 40 2.43 0.65 0.51
C VAL A 40 1.18 -0.24 0.53
N ALA A 41 0.03 0.27 0.07
CA ALA A 41 -1.18 -0.57 -0.04
C ALA A 41 -0.95 -1.75 -1.00
N GLY A 42 -0.25 -1.53 -2.11
CA GLY A 42 0.18 -2.59 -3.02
C GLY A 42 1.10 -3.62 -2.36
N ASP A 43 2.07 -3.16 -1.55
CA ASP A 43 2.98 -4.08 -0.82
C ASP A 43 2.21 -4.99 0.16
N VAL A 44 1.22 -4.43 0.88
CA VAL A 44 0.37 -5.22 1.78
C VAL A 44 -0.39 -6.30 1.00
N MET A 45 -1.06 -5.90 -0.08
CA MET A 45 -1.84 -6.84 -0.88
C MET A 45 -0.97 -7.91 -1.52
N LYS A 46 0.22 -7.55 -2.01
CA LYS A 46 1.19 -8.53 -2.50
C LYS A 46 1.54 -9.60 -1.46
N VAL A 47 1.75 -9.21 -0.20
CA VAL A 47 2.09 -10.17 0.86
C VAL A 47 0.88 -11.06 1.20
N LEU A 48 -0.31 -10.47 1.33
CA LEU A 48 -1.54 -11.22 1.62
C LEU A 48 -1.86 -12.21 0.48
N SER A 49 -1.72 -11.78 -0.77
CA SER A 49 -2.02 -12.61 -1.92
C SER A 49 -1.08 -13.80 -2.08
N ASN A 50 0.17 -13.73 -1.62
CA ASN A 50 1.10 -14.84 -1.68
C ASN A 50 0.61 -16.12 -0.95
N GLU A 51 -0.33 -15.96 -0.01
CA GLU A 51 -0.90 -17.09 0.75
C GLU A 51 -2.23 -17.59 0.15
N ILE A 52 -2.83 -16.83 -0.77
CA ILE A 52 -4.20 -17.05 -1.25
C ILE A 52 -4.25 -17.40 -2.74
N THR A 53 -3.36 -16.82 -3.54
CA THR A 53 -3.34 -16.99 -4.99
C THR A 53 -1.98 -17.43 -5.52
N ASP A 54 -1.97 -18.13 -6.63
CA ASP A 54 -0.79 -18.47 -7.43
C ASP A 54 -0.41 -17.37 -8.44
N LYS A 55 -1.20 -16.30 -8.50
CA LYS A 55 -0.95 -15.16 -9.39
C LYS A 55 0.30 -14.37 -9.00
N ASN A 56 1.02 -13.91 -10.01
CA ASN A 56 2.22 -13.12 -9.78
C ASN A 56 1.88 -11.64 -9.59
N ILE A 57 1.97 -11.13 -8.37
CA ILE A 57 1.74 -9.72 -8.04
C ILE A 57 3.06 -8.96 -7.92
N ILE A 58 3.22 -7.97 -8.77
CA ILE A 58 4.40 -7.11 -8.84
C ILE A 58 4.01 -5.69 -8.39
N VAL A 59 4.76 -5.13 -7.44
CA VAL A 59 4.60 -3.71 -7.06
C VAL A 59 5.78 -2.93 -7.62
N HIS A 60 5.48 -1.94 -8.46
CA HIS A 60 6.46 -1.09 -9.11
C HIS A 60 6.29 0.36 -8.64
N LYS A 61 7.41 0.96 -8.19
CA LYS A 61 7.43 2.31 -7.58
C LYS A 61 8.44 3.20 -8.29
N ASP A 62 8.30 3.30 -9.59
CA ASP A 62 9.19 4.08 -10.44
C ASP A 62 8.45 4.50 -11.71
N TYR A 63 9.12 5.27 -12.56
CA TYR A 63 8.65 5.64 -13.89
C TYR A 63 8.57 4.43 -14.81
N SER A 64 7.62 4.48 -15.73
CA SER A 64 7.44 3.54 -16.84
C SER A 64 7.25 2.09 -16.40
N ILE A 65 6.69 1.26 -17.27
CA ILE A 65 6.60 -0.19 -17.04
C ILE A 65 7.89 -0.83 -17.56
N PRO A 66 8.69 -1.51 -16.72
CA PRO A 66 9.89 -2.18 -17.20
C PRO A 66 9.58 -3.17 -18.32
N LYS A 67 10.42 -3.18 -19.37
CA LYS A 67 10.23 -4.02 -20.56
C LYS A 67 10.02 -5.50 -20.26
N GLN A 68 10.63 -5.99 -19.19
CA GLN A 68 10.47 -7.37 -18.75
C GLN A 68 9.04 -7.67 -18.32
N PHE A 69 8.34 -6.71 -17.68
CA PHE A 69 6.96 -6.90 -17.23
C PHE A 69 5.97 -6.81 -18.40
N LEU A 70 6.25 -5.98 -19.41
CA LEU A 70 5.42 -5.89 -20.63
C LEU A 70 5.26 -7.25 -21.34
N LYS A 71 6.27 -8.11 -21.28
CA LYS A 71 6.24 -9.44 -21.89
C LYS A 71 5.18 -10.36 -21.27
N PHE A 72 4.85 -10.15 -20.01
CA PHE A 72 3.86 -10.95 -19.29
C PHE A 72 2.42 -10.46 -19.48
N ARG A 73 2.23 -9.35 -20.21
CA ARG A 73 0.92 -8.72 -20.42
C ARG A 73 0.10 -8.61 -19.14
N PRO A 74 0.61 -7.95 -18.09
CA PRO A 74 -0.07 -7.88 -16.81
C PRO A 74 -1.36 -7.08 -16.89
N LEU A 75 -2.33 -7.39 -16.03
CA LEU A 75 -3.34 -6.41 -15.64
C LEU A 75 -2.63 -5.33 -14.81
N CYS A 76 -2.80 -4.06 -15.16
CA CYS A 76 -2.15 -2.96 -14.46
C CYS A 76 -3.12 -2.23 -13.53
N LEU A 77 -2.78 -2.10 -12.26
CA LEU A 77 -3.46 -1.21 -11.32
C LEU A 77 -2.64 0.06 -11.11
N PHE A 78 -3.14 1.19 -11.60
CA PHE A 78 -2.50 2.49 -11.44
C PHE A 78 -3.09 3.23 -10.25
N ILE A 79 -2.28 3.44 -9.22
CA ILE A 79 -2.72 3.97 -7.93
C ILE A 79 -2.02 5.29 -7.63
N SER A 80 -2.78 6.36 -7.57
CA SER A 80 -2.30 7.65 -7.08
C SER A 80 -3.39 8.38 -6.33
N TYR A 81 -3.16 8.71 -5.06
CA TYR A 81 -4.14 9.46 -4.28
C TYR A 81 -4.54 10.77 -4.96
N SER A 82 -3.56 11.57 -5.38
CA SER A 82 -3.81 12.85 -6.06
C SER A 82 -4.28 12.72 -7.52
N GLY A 83 -4.06 11.56 -8.13
CA GLY A 83 -4.28 11.32 -9.55
C GLY A 83 -3.31 12.03 -10.49
N ASN A 84 -2.26 12.69 -9.97
CA ASN A 84 -1.33 13.50 -10.74
C ASN A 84 0.14 13.08 -10.60
N THR A 85 0.40 11.91 -10.01
CA THR A 85 1.77 11.39 -9.84
C THR A 85 2.36 11.05 -11.21
N GLU A 86 3.47 11.68 -11.55
CA GLU A 86 4.09 11.57 -12.89
C GLU A 86 4.53 10.14 -13.21
N GLU A 87 5.08 9.41 -12.23
CA GLU A 87 5.48 8.03 -12.36
C GLU A 87 4.28 7.15 -12.75
N THR A 88 3.15 7.32 -12.06
CA THR A 88 1.93 6.56 -12.35
C THR A 88 1.35 6.91 -13.72
N LEU A 89 1.35 8.19 -14.09
CA LEU A 89 0.90 8.65 -15.41
C LEU A 89 1.79 8.12 -16.54
N SER A 90 3.11 8.02 -16.31
CA SER A 90 4.02 7.42 -17.28
C SER A 90 3.69 5.94 -17.53
N GLY A 91 3.32 5.21 -16.48
CA GLY A 91 2.88 3.81 -16.59
C GLY A 91 1.60 3.65 -17.43
N ILE A 92 0.60 4.54 -17.28
CA ILE A 92 -0.59 4.54 -18.15
C ILE A 92 -0.19 4.73 -19.62
N SER A 93 0.72 5.66 -19.90
CA SER A 93 1.20 5.88 -21.27
C SER A 93 1.81 4.61 -21.87
N ASP A 94 2.57 3.85 -21.07
CA ASP A 94 3.17 2.60 -21.51
C ASP A 94 2.12 1.49 -21.66
N ALA A 95 1.15 1.40 -20.76
CA ALA A 95 0.06 0.43 -20.86
C ALA A 95 -0.76 0.66 -22.15
N LYS A 96 -1.10 1.91 -22.46
CA LYS A 96 -1.79 2.29 -23.69
C LYS A 96 -1.00 1.90 -24.95
N LYS A 97 0.31 2.24 -25.02
CA LYS A 97 1.18 1.88 -26.16
C LYS A 97 1.30 0.37 -26.39
N ASN A 98 1.17 -0.43 -25.33
CA ASN A 98 1.32 -1.88 -25.38
C ASN A 98 -0.01 -2.65 -25.34
N ASN A 99 -1.15 -1.94 -25.42
CA ASN A 99 -2.50 -2.51 -25.37
C ASN A 99 -2.68 -3.45 -24.16
N LEU A 100 -2.25 -3.01 -22.98
CA LEU A 100 -2.48 -3.72 -21.71
C LEU A 100 -3.84 -3.34 -21.13
N ASP A 101 -4.42 -4.24 -20.35
CA ASP A 101 -5.59 -3.92 -19.55
C ASP A 101 -5.17 -3.19 -18.28
N TRP A 102 -5.96 -2.19 -17.90
CA TRP A 102 -5.64 -1.40 -16.72
C TRP A 102 -6.86 -0.82 -16.02
N ILE A 103 -6.72 -0.62 -14.72
CA ILE A 103 -7.71 -0.07 -13.80
C ILE A 103 -7.02 1.05 -13.00
N VAL A 104 -7.79 2.07 -12.61
CA VAL A 104 -7.29 3.21 -11.82
C VAL A 104 -7.90 3.23 -10.42
N ILE A 105 -7.07 3.59 -9.43
CA ILE A 105 -7.52 3.94 -8.07
C ILE A 105 -7.00 5.34 -7.75
N SER A 106 -7.90 6.29 -7.52
CA SER A 106 -7.53 7.68 -7.23
C SER A 106 -8.64 8.44 -6.50
N SER A 107 -8.32 9.58 -5.88
CA SER A 107 -9.35 10.50 -5.38
C SER A 107 -9.84 11.50 -6.45
N GLY A 108 -9.21 11.53 -7.62
CA GLY A 108 -9.51 12.45 -8.72
C GLY A 108 -8.30 12.69 -9.60
N GLY A 109 -8.24 13.87 -10.24
CA GLY A 109 -7.13 14.30 -11.07
C GLY A 109 -7.01 13.55 -12.39
N LYS A 110 -5.89 13.78 -13.09
CA LYS A 110 -5.67 13.26 -14.45
C LYS A 110 -5.87 11.75 -14.60
N LEU A 111 -5.63 10.96 -13.55
CA LEU A 111 -5.84 9.51 -13.61
C LEU A 111 -7.32 9.17 -13.84
N ILE A 112 -8.23 9.81 -13.10
CA ILE A 112 -9.68 9.59 -13.27
C ILE A 112 -10.13 10.13 -14.63
N ASP A 113 -9.67 11.34 -15.00
CA ASP A 113 -10.04 11.95 -16.29
C ASP A 113 -9.65 11.03 -17.47
N ILE A 114 -8.40 10.51 -17.48
CA ILE A 114 -7.94 9.58 -18.50
C ILE A 114 -8.74 8.27 -18.50
N ALA A 115 -9.08 7.73 -17.32
CA ALA A 115 -9.86 6.50 -17.23
C ALA A 115 -11.26 6.70 -17.84
N GLN A 116 -11.91 7.82 -17.55
CA GLN A 116 -13.23 8.17 -18.09
C GLN A 116 -13.17 8.41 -19.62
N GLU A 117 -12.18 9.15 -20.10
CA GLU A 117 -11.99 9.41 -21.53
C GLU A 117 -11.74 8.14 -22.36
N GLU A 118 -11.01 7.19 -21.78
CA GLU A 118 -10.66 5.91 -22.43
C GLU A 118 -11.68 4.79 -22.15
N GLY A 119 -12.75 5.08 -21.41
CA GLY A 119 -13.75 4.07 -21.02
C GLY A 119 -13.17 2.93 -20.18
N LYS A 120 -12.16 3.24 -19.34
CA LYS A 120 -11.51 2.27 -18.46
C LYS A 120 -12.09 2.27 -17.06
N GLU A 121 -11.93 1.15 -16.39
CA GLU A 121 -12.41 0.95 -15.03
C GLU A 121 -11.66 1.81 -14.01
N TYR A 122 -12.37 2.29 -13.01
CA TYR A 122 -11.77 3.01 -11.89
C TYR A 122 -12.53 2.81 -10.58
N ILE A 123 -11.82 2.97 -9.48
CA ILE A 123 -12.38 3.17 -8.15
C ILE A 123 -11.93 4.55 -7.64
N LYS A 124 -12.92 5.36 -7.26
CA LYS A 124 -12.68 6.69 -6.70
C LYS A 124 -12.74 6.62 -5.18
N ILE A 125 -11.68 7.08 -4.53
CA ILE A 125 -11.57 7.13 -3.07
C ILE A 125 -11.82 8.55 -2.57
N PRO A 126 -12.22 8.74 -1.30
CA PRO A 126 -12.47 10.06 -0.74
C PRO A 126 -11.26 10.99 -0.84
N SER A 127 -11.50 12.24 -1.22
CA SER A 127 -10.51 13.31 -1.28
C SER A 127 -10.36 14.03 0.08
N GLY A 128 -9.42 14.99 0.18
CA GLY A 128 -9.25 15.84 1.36
C GLY A 128 -8.31 15.30 2.41
N LEU A 129 -7.72 14.12 2.22
CA LEU A 129 -6.72 13.54 3.11
C LEU A 129 -5.30 13.77 2.59
N GLN A 130 -4.33 13.59 3.48
CA GLN A 130 -2.95 13.38 3.05
C GLN A 130 -2.82 11.96 2.46
N PRO A 131 -2.04 11.74 1.38
CA PRO A 131 -1.92 10.43 0.74
C PRO A 131 -1.58 9.30 1.71
N ARG A 132 -0.71 9.56 2.67
CA ARG A 132 -0.32 8.60 3.72
C ARG A 132 -1.44 8.25 4.71
N ALA A 133 -2.48 9.06 4.77
CA ALA A 133 -3.63 8.88 5.66
C ALA A 133 -4.80 8.14 4.97
N ALA A 134 -4.76 7.97 3.66
CA ALA A 134 -5.78 7.28 2.86
C ALA A 134 -5.52 5.77 2.70
N PHE A 135 -4.63 5.21 3.49
CA PHE A 135 -4.18 3.83 3.36
C PHE A 135 -5.32 2.80 3.41
N GLY A 136 -6.30 3.01 4.29
CA GLY A 136 -7.45 2.10 4.41
C GLY A 136 -8.31 2.09 3.14
N TYR A 137 -8.61 3.25 2.57
CA TYR A 137 -9.35 3.35 1.32
C TYR A 137 -8.61 2.70 0.15
N LEU A 138 -7.29 2.90 0.07
CA LEU A 138 -6.47 2.30 -0.97
C LEU A 138 -6.44 0.77 -0.86
N THR A 139 -6.29 0.25 0.36
CA THR A 139 -6.33 -1.20 0.61
C THR A 139 -7.69 -1.78 0.25
N LEU A 140 -8.79 -1.14 0.67
CA LEU A 140 -10.16 -1.55 0.32
C LEU A 140 -10.39 -1.55 -1.19
N ALA A 141 -9.93 -0.52 -1.90
CA ALA A 141 -10.09 -0.42 -3.35
C ALA A 141 -9.37 -1.56 -4.08
N ILE A 142 -8.12 -1.88 -3.68
CA ILE A 142 -7.39 -3.01 -4.26
C ILE A 142 -8.11 -4.33 -3.93
N SER A 143 -8.55 -4.52 -2.68
CA SER A 143 -9.29 -5.71 -2.25
C SER A 143 -10.55 -5.93 -3.08
N ARG A 144 -11.35 -4.88 -3.31
CA ARG A 144 -12.56 -4.96 -4.17
C ARG A 144 -12.23 -5.40 -5.60
N ILE A 145 -11.15 -4.87 -6.18
CA ILE A 145 -10.72 -5.27 -7.52
C ILE A 145 -10.33 -6.75 -7.53
N LEU A 146 -9.51 -7.19 -6.56
CA LEU A 146 -9.06 -8.57 -6.48
C LEU A 146 -10.23 -9.53 -6.25
N ASP A 147 -11.19 -9.19 -5.39
CA ASP A 147 -12.38 -10.02 -5.18
C ASP A 147 -13.19 -10.20 -6.47
N ILE A 148 -13.29 -9.16 -7.31
CA ILE A 148 -14.02 -9.24 -8.60
C ILE A 148 -13.23 -10.06 -9.63
N VAL A 149 -11.93 -9.79 -9.78
CA VAL A 149 -11.13 -10.40 -10.85
C VAL A 149 -10.64 -11.82 -10.51
N GLU A 150 -10.42 -12.11 -9.22
CA GLU A 150 -9.93 -13.42 -8.74
C GLU A 150 -11.04 -14.30 -8.13
N GLY A 151 -12.10 -13.66 -7.60
CA GLY A 151 -13.11 -14.35 -6.80
C GLY A 151 -12.61 -14.63 -5.38
N SER A 152 -11.71 -13.79 -4.86
CA SER A 152 -11.23 -13.82 -3.48
C SER A 152 -12.27 -13.23 -2.51
N ASP A 153 -11.95 -13.16 -1.23
CA ASP A 153 -12.82 -12.65 -0.17
C ASP A 153 -12.11 -11.60 0.73
N TYR A 154 -11.17 -10.85 0.17
CA TYR A 154 -10.41 -9.83 0.90
C TYR A 154 -11.29 -8.79 1.59
N VAL A 155 -12.39 -8.40 0.96
CA VAL A 155 -13.34 -7.44 1.56
C VAL A 155 -13.98 -8.01 2.82
N SER A 156 -14.30 -9.31 2.84
CA SER A 156 -14.79 -9.99 4.05
C SER A 156 -13.75 -9.95 5.17
N GLN A 157 -12.50 -10.25 4.85
CA GLN A 157 -11.39 -10.18 5.81
C GLN A 157 -11.16 -8.75 6.34
N LEU A 158 -11.35 -7.72 5.51
CA LEU A 158 -11.30 -6.33 5.96
C LEU A 158 -12.43 -5.98 6.93
N ASN A 159 -13.64 -6.55 6.79
CA ASN A 159 -14.72 -6.38 7.75
C ASN A 159 -14.35 -6.97 9.13
N GLU A 160 -13.72 -8.14 9.16
CA GLU A 160 -13.22 -8.74 10.38
C GLU A 160 -12.12 -7.87 11.01
N ALA A 161 -11.17 -7.40 10.19
CA ALA A 161 -10.10 -6.50 10.62
C ALA A 161 -10.66 -5.18 11.18
N SER A 162 -11.72 -4.61 10.58
CA SER A 162 -12.40 -3.41 11.10
C SER A 162 -12.97 -3.65 12.49
N SER A 163 -13.60 -4.80 12.70
CA SER A 163 -14.15 -5.19 14.01
C SER A 163 -13.06 -5.28 15.07
N TYR A 164 -11.92 -5.86 14.74
CA TYR A 164 -10.75 -5.94 15.61
C TYR A 164 -10.14 -4.57 15.90
N LEU A 165 -9.95 -3.72 14.88
CA LEU A 165 -9.47 -2.35 15.04
C LEU A 165 -10.40 -1.50 15.90
N ASN A 166 -11.72 -1.71 15.78
CA ASN A 166 -12.70 -1.00 16.63
C ASN A 166 -12.53 -1.36 18.11
N LYS A 167 -12.26 -2.63 18.42
CA LYS A 167 -11.93 -3.07 19.77
C LYS A 167 -10.64 -2.42 20.27
N LEU A 168 -9.56 -2.51 19.50
CA LEU A 168 -8.27 -1.92 19.85
C LEU A 168 -8.36 -0.40 20.08
N THR A 169 -9.11 0.33 19.25
CA THR A 169 -9.23 1.79 19.39
C THR A 169 -10.05 2.21 20.61
N LYS A 170 -11.06 1.44 20.98
CA LYS A 170 -11.81 1.68 22.24
C LYS A 170 -10.94 1.43 23.46
N GLU A 171 -10.14 0.35 23.43
CA GLU A 171 -9.19 0.06 24.49
C GLU A 171 -8.09 1.13 24.58
N ALA A 172 -7.68 1.73 23.46
CA ALA A 172 -6.64 2.77 23.41
C ALA A 172 -7.06 4.11 24.02
N GLU A 173 -8.35 4.45 24.05
CA GLU A 173 -8.84 5.66 24.70
C GLU A 173 -8.67 5.62 26.23
N ASP A 174 -8.65 4.43 26.84
CA ASP A 174 -8.61 4.21 28.28
C ASP A 174 -7.36 3.45 28.79
N SER A 175 -6.39 3.06 27.96
CA SER A 175 -5.50 1.96 28.30
C SER A 175 -4.01 2.11 28.00
N ASP A 176 -3.28 1.05 28.35
CA ASP A 176 -1.86 0.78 28.16
C ASP A 176 -1.31 1.05 26.74
N ILE A 177 -2.15 0.95 25.68
CA ILE A 177 -1.73 1.25 24.30
C ILE A 177 -1.39 2.72 24.12
N ASN A 178 -2.18 3.62 24.70
CA ASN A 178 -1.89 5.06 24.63
C ASN A 178 -0.61 5.38 25.42
N LYS A 179 -0.45 4.77 26.59
CA LYS A 179 0.77 4.89 27.40
C LYS A 179 1.97 4.35 26.64
N LEU A 180 1.89 3.15 26.06
CA LEU A 180 2.95 2.56 25.25
C LEU A 180 3.33 3.45 24.06
N SER A 181 2.35 4.07 23.41
CA SER A 181 2.59 4.99 22.29
C SER A 181 3.34 6.23 22.74
N LEU A 182 2.99 6.79 23.91
CA LEU A 182 3.69 7.93 24.51
C LEU A 182 5.12 7.56 24.90
N ASP A 183 5.32 6.43 25.56
CA ASP A 183 6.63 5.92 25.97
C ASP A 183 7.55 5.72 24.75
N ILE A 184 7.02 5.18 23.65
CA ILE A 184 7.75 5.05 22.38
C ILE A 184 8.10 6.45 21.84
N CYS A 185 7.14 7.37 21.79
CA CYS A 185 7.38 8.73 21.28
C CYS A 185 8.46 9.45 22.09
N GLU A 186 8.45 9.34 23.41
CA GLU A 186 9.48 9.91 24.29
C GLU A 186 10.84 9.24 24.03
N SER A 187 10.85 7.92 23.90
CA SER A 187 12.07 7.15 23.68
C SER A 187 12.77 7.49 22.37
N ILE A 188 12.03 7.80 21.31
CA ILE A 188 12.59 8.11 19.98
C ILE A 188 12.77 9.61 19.74
N ASN A 189 12.28 10.47 20.65
CA ASN A 189 12.33 11.91 20.50
C ASN A 189 13.76 12.42 20.27
N LYS A 190 13.96 13.22 19.22
CA LYS A 190 15.26 13.77 18.79
C LYS A 190 16.34 12.72 18.49
N LYS A 191 15.97 11.46 18.34
CA LYS A 191 16.91 10.38 17.97
C LYS A 191 16.73 9.96 16.52
N THR A 192 17.77 9.37 15.95
CA THR A 192 17.64 8.60 14.71
C THR A 192 17.09 7.23 15.03
N VAL A 193 16.01 6.86 14.38
CA VAL A 193 15.29 5.61 14.62
C VAL A 193 15.74 4.55 13.62
N ILE A 194 16.11 3.39 14.08
CA ILE A 194 16.40 2.22 13.24
C ILE A 194 15.39 1.13 13.60
N ILE A 195 14.67 0.65 12.60
CA ILE A 195 13.62 -0.37 12.77
C ILE A 195 14.09 -1.65 12.09
N TYR A 196 14.33 -2.69 12.85
CA TYR A 196 14.65 -4.02 12.34
C TYR A 196 13.39 -4.87 12.26
N SER A 197 13.26 -5.61 11.16
CA SER A 197 12.13 -6.52 10.97
C SER A 197 12.54 -7.78 10.19
N GLY A 198 11.74 -8.82 10.31
CA GLY A 198 11.87 -10.03 9.49
C GLY A 198 11.35 -9.84 8.06
N THR A 199 10.87 -10.93 7.49
CA THR A 199 10.34 -11.00 6.12
C THR A 199 8.81 -10.79 6.06
N ASN A 200 8.24 -10.84 4.88
CA ASN A 200 6.80 -10.78 4.62
C ASN A 200 6.14 -9.52 5.21
N MET A 201 5.03 -9.68 5.92
CA MET A 201 4.25 -8.57 6.46
C MET A 201 5.06 -7.66 7.40
N SER A 202 5.98 -8.21 8.20
CA SER A 202 6.81 -7.40 9.10
C SER A 202 7.71 -6.41 8.35
N LYS A 203 8.17 -6.77 7.14
CA LYS A 203 8.91 -5.86 6.25
C LYS A 203 8.04 -4.70 5.78
N VAL A 204 6.80 -4.96 5.43
CA VAL A 204 5.84 -3.92 4.99
C VAL A 204 5.51 -2.99 6.15
N VAL A 205 5.22 -3.54 7.33
CA VAL A 205 4.91 -2.78 8.54
C VAL A 205 6.08 -1.88 8.94
N SER A 206 7.30 -2.39 9.00
CA SER A 206 8.48 -1.59 9.36
C SER A 206 8.76 -0.47 8.36
N SER A 207 8.60 -0.74 7.07
CA SER A 207 8.70 0.26 6.02
C SER A 207 7.65 1.36 6.18
N ARG A 208 6.41 0.99 6.55
CA ARG A 208 5.37 1.96 6.85
C ARG A 208 5.68 2.78 8.10
N TRP A 209 6.15 2.17 9.17
CA TRP A 209 6.59 2.89 10.38
C TRP A 209 7.65 3.93 10.05
N LYS A 210 8.70 3.54 9.32
CA LYS A 210 9.73 4.46 8.84
C LYS A 210 9.11 5.66 8.12
N THR A 211 8.23 5.42 7.14
CA THR A 211 7.63 6.52 6.37
C THR A 211 6.73 7.40 7.23
N GLN A 212 5.96 6.85 8.16
CA GLN A 212 5.14 7.62 9.09
C GLN A 212 5.99 8.50 10.01
N ILE A 213 7.09 7.99 10.54
CA ILE A 213 8.03 8.79 11.36
C ILE A 213 8.64 9.91 10.53
N ASN A 214 9.14 9.60 9.33
CA ASN A 214 9.76 10.60 8.46
C ASN A 214 8.77 11.70 8.05
N GLU A 215 7.55 11.33 7.67
CA GLU A 215 6.57 12.27 7.13
C GLU A 215 5.80 13.05 8.20
N ASN A 216 5.44 12.41 9.32
CA ASN A 216 4.62 13.04 10.35
C ASN A 216 5.47 13.69 11.46
N ALA A 217 6.46 12.98 11.97
CA ALA A 217 7.35 13.50 13.02
C ALA A 217 8.52 14.32 12.47
N LYS A 218 8.73 14.33 11.12
CA LYS A 218 9.88 14.99 10.49
C LYS A 218 11.22 14.52 11.06
N SER A 219 11.25 13.29 11.55
CA SER A 219 12.38 12.66 12.20
C SER A 219 13.03 11.62 11.28
N LYS A 220 14.34 11.36 11.49
CA LYS A 220 15.06 10.39 10.65
C LYS A 220 14.76 8.99 11.13
N ALA A 221 14.23 8.15 10.23
CA ALA A 221 14.03 6.73 10.47
C ALA A 221 14.55 5.90 9.29
N PHE A 222 15.14 4.75 9.61
CA PHE A 222 15.70 3.78 8.67
C PHE A 222 15.16 2.39 8.99
N VAL A 223 15.23 1.48 8.02
CA VAL A 223 14.82 0.08 8.20
C VAL A 223 15.97 -0.85 7.87
N GLY A 224 16.08 -1.93 8.62
CA GLY A 224 16.96 -3.07 8.34
C GLY A 224 16.13 -4.36 8.33
N TYR A 225 16.47 -5.30 7.44
CA TYR A 225 15.71 -6.53 7.27
C TYR A 225 16.56 -7.75 7.62
N LEU A 226 16.02 -8.59 8.52
CA LEU A 226 16.60 -9.89 8.84
C LEU A 226 16.21 -10.95 7.79
N PRO A 227 17.01 -12.00 7.56
CA PRO A 227 18.21 -12.39 8.30
C PRO A 227 19.52 -11.73 7.86
N ALA A 228 19.53 -10.91 6.79
CA ALA A 228 20.76 -10.41 6.17
C ALA A 228 21.44 -9.22 6.90
N VAL A 229 21.08 -8.91 8.14
CA VAL A 229 21.61 -7.75 8.87
C VAL A 229 23.11 -7.88 9.18
N SER A 230 23.64 -9.09 9.30
CA SER A 230 25.04 -9.32 9.62
C SER A 230 26.02 -8.79 8.56
N TYR A 231 25.59 -8.65 7.32
CA TYR A 231 26.43 -8.14 6.23
C TYR A 231 26.29 -6.64 5.96
N THR A 232 25.29 -5.99 6.52
CA THR A 232 24.96 -4.62 6.12
C THR A 232 25.23 -3.56 7.16
N HIS A 233 25.12 -3.82 8.47
CA HIS A 233 25.21 -2.74 9.46
C HIS A 233 25.76 -3.07 10.85
N LEU A 234 25.78 -4.32 11.30
CA LEU A 234 26.11 -4.64 12.70
C LEU A 234 27.36 -5.50 12.92
N ARG A 235 27.88 -6.17 11.88
CA ARG A 235 29.02 -7.09 12.01
C ARG A 235 30.09 -6.95 10.91
N ALA A 236 30.16 -5.83 10.23
CA ALA A 236 31.18 -5.62 9.20
C ALA A 236 32.63 -5.68 9.76
N HIS A 237 32.79 -5.68 11.08
CA HIS A 237 34.08 -5.73 11.76
C HIS A 237 34.28 -6.95 12.68
N GLU A 238 33.31 -7.86 12.76
CA GLU A 238 33.39 -9.04 13.63
C GLU A 238 33.59 -10.35 12.87
N THR A 239 33.94 -10.33 11.61
CA THR A 239 34.45 -11.51 10.90
C THR A 239 35.94 -11.64 11.16
N GLU A 240 36.35 -11.61 12.42
CA GLU A 240 37.64 -12.07 12.82
C GLU A 240 37.47 -13.37 13.58
N GLU A 241 38.17 -14.35 13.04
CA GLU A 241 38.67 -15.56 13.68
C GLU A 241 37.63 -16.63 14.03
N ASN A 242 37.48 -17.56 13.08
CA ASN A 242 37.61 -18.98 13.39
C ASN A 242 38.33 -19.69 12.23
#